data_8bb87c2f65c6d7a826c051e9a362ab87
#
_entry.id   8bb87c2f65c6d7a826c051e9a362ab87
#
_cell.length_a   1.000
_cell.length_b   1.000
_cell.length_c   1.000
_cell.angle_alpha   90.00
_cell.angle_beta   90.00
_cell.angle_gamma   90.00
#
_symmetry.space_group_name_H-M   'P 1'
#
loop_
_entity.id
_entity.type
_entity.pdbx_description
1 polymer ?
#
loop_
_entity_poly.entity_id
_entity_poly.type
_entity_poly.pdbx_seq_one_letter_code
_entity_poly.pdbx_strand_id
1 'polypeptide(L)'
;MKEKVLILDFGAQYTQLIARRVRELEIFSEIIPYHALPAEIPSDVKALILSGSPFSVRDANALRPDLSAWVGKIPILGICYGAQYIADTFGGSVARSDKREYGKARLKVLKPEHPFFSGIAQGSQVWMSHGDTILELPEGFELLAETDSIPVAAYASLPGHFDKMICCV
;
A
#
# COMPACT_ATOMS: atom_id res chain seq x y z
N MET A 1 27.18 -0.60 4.79
CA MET A 1 26.08 0.37 4.63
C MET A 1 24.96 -0.02 5.57
N LYS A 2 24.24 0.95 6.13
CA LYS A 2 23.13 0.68 7.05
C LYS A 2 21.92 0.29 6.22
N GLU A 3 21.29 -0.85 6.53
CA GLU A 3 20.06 -1.30 5.86
C GLU A 3 18.94 -0.29 6.04
N LYS A 4 18.09 -0.13 5.03
CA LYS A 4 17.01 0.87 5.02
C LYS A 4 15.72 0.37 4.36
N VAL A 5 14.63 1.03 4.74
CA VAL A 5 13.36 1.01 4.04
C VAL A 5 13.29 2.23 3.12
N LEU A 6 13.01 2.00 1.85
CA LEU A 6 12.79 3.06 0.88
C LEU A 6 11.30 3.41 0.84
N ILE A 7 10.97 4.70 0.82
CA ILE A 7 9.60 5.19 0.76
C ILE A 7 9.44 6.03 -0.49
N LEU A 8 8.57 5.60 -1.39
CA LEU A 8 8.19 6.37 -2.58
C LEU A 8 7.14 7.41 -2.20
N ASP A 9 7.47 8.67 -2.45
CA ASP A 9 6.55 9.79 -2.25
C ASP A 9 5.75 10.08 -3.52
N PHE A 10 4.44 9.84 -3.45
CA PHE A 10 3.46 10.21 -4.47
C PHE A 10 2.75 11.54 -4.14
N GLY A 11 3.31 12.34 -3.24
CA GLY A 11 2.78 13.64 -2.86
C GLY A 11 1.78 13.61 -1.69
N ALA A 12 1.76 12.54 -0.90
CA ALA A 12 0.91 12.48 0.29
C ALA A 12 1.37 13.46 1.38
N GLN A 13 0.42 14.08 2.07
CA GLN A 13 0.71 14.96 3.19
C GLN A 13 1.38 14.23 4.38
N TYR A 14 1.22 12.91 4.47
CA TYR A 14 1.71 12.09 5.59
C TYR A 14 2.91 11.18 5.23
N THR A 15 3.58 11.39 4.08
CA THR A 15 4.78 10.60 3.73
C THR A 15 5.87 10.73 4.80
N GLN A 16 6.07 11.93 5.35
CA GLN A 16 7.00 12.16 6.46
C GLN A 16 6.59 11.44 7.74
N LEU A 17 5.28 11.30 7.99
CA LEU A 17 4.77 10.53 9.13
C LEU A 17 5.07 9.04 8.97
N ILE A 18 4.91 8.49 7.77
CA ILE A 18 5.31 7.10 7.48
C ILE A 18 6.78 6.89 7.81
N ALA A 19 7.67 7.76 7.31
CA ALA A 19 9.10 7.70 7.59
C ALA A 19 9.41 7.78 9.09
N ARG A 20 8.72 8.66 9.81
CA ARG A 20 8.85 8.79 11.26
C ARG A 20 8.47 7.50 11.96
N ARG A 21 7.32 6.88 11.60
CA ARG A 21 6.87 5.61 12.20
C ARG A 21 7.87 4.48 11.96
N VAL A 22 8.46 4.39 10.78
CA VAL A 22 9.52 3.42 10.48
C VAL A 22 10.74 3.65 11.38
N ARG A 23 11.15 4.92 11.58
CA ARG A 23 12.30 5.27 12.44
C ARG A 23 12.04 5.04 13.93
N GLU A 24 10.81 5.17 14.38
CA GLU A 24 10.40 4.82 15.77
C GLU A 24 10.58 3.34 16.07
N LEU A 25 10.66 2.48 15.04
CA LEU A 25 11.01 1.06 15.14
C LEU A 25 12.53 0.81 15.02
N GLU A 26 13.36 1.86 15.16
CA GLU A 26 14.82 1.82 14.99
C GLU A 26 15.30 1.39 13.59
N ILE A 27 14.44 1.49 12.59
CA ILE A 27 14.73 1.17 11.20
C ILE A 27 15.04 2.46 10.43
N PHE A 28 16.16 2.48 9.72
CA PHE A 28 16.49 3.63 8.86
C PHE A 28 15.55 3.69 7.65
N SER A 29 15.05 4.88 7.35
CA SER A 29 14.17 5.10 6.19
C SER A 29 14.62 6.30 5.38
N GLU A 30 14.47 6.18 4.07
CA GLU A 30 14.74 7.23 3.10
C GLU A 30 13.51 7.49 2.23
N ILE A 31 13.17 8.75 2.04
CA ILE A 31 12.07 9.18 1.16
C ILE A 31 12.68 9.62 -0.16
N ILE A 32 12.15 9.08 -1.27
CA ILE A 32 12.47 9.54 -2.61
C ILE A 32 11.19 9.83 -3.39
N PRO A 33 11.19 10.78 -4.32
CA PRO A 33 10.02 11.00 -5.19
C PRO A 33 9.80 9.77 -6.08
N TYR A 34 8.52 9.49 -6.42
CA TYR A 34 8.13 8.28 -7.15
C TYR A 34 8.88 8.08 -8.47
N HIS A 35 9.22 9.17 -9.17
CA HIS A 35 9.95 9.14 -10.45
C HIS A 35 11.46 8.90 -10.31
N ALA A 36 11.98 8.92 -9.08
CA ALA A 36 13.39 8.64 -8.78
C ALA A 36 13.63 7.20 -8.31
N LEU A 37 12.64 6.30 -8.49
CA LEU A 37 12.81 4.88 -8.16
C LEU A 37 13.98 4.30 -8.99
N PRO A 38 15.02 3.74 -8.34
CA PRO A 38 16.11 3.13 -9.07
C PRO A 38 15.67 1.94 -9.94
N ALA A 39 16.24 1.79 -11.13
CA ALA A 39 15.97 0.65 -12.01
C ALA A 39 16.43 -0.70 -11.42
N GLU A 40 17.40 -0.66 -10.50
CA GLU A 40 17.88 -1.83 -9.76
C GLU A 40 17.77 -1.58 -8.26
N ILE A 41 17.52 -2.64 -7.49
CA ILE A 41 17.40 -2.55 -6.03
C ILE A 41 18.77 -2.32 -5.41
N PRO A 42 19.02 -1.17 -4.75
CA PRO A 42 20.27 -0.97 -4.02
C PRO A 42 20.43 -2.03 -2.91
N SER A 43 21.64 -2.53 -2.70
CA SER A 43 21.93 -3.65 -1.79
C SER A 43 21.57 -3.37 -0.33
N ASP A 44 21.52 -2.09 0.06
CA ASP A 44 21.13 -1.64 1.40
C ASP A 44 19.62 -1.45 1.57
N VAL A 45 18.81 -1.53 0.51
CA VAL A 45 17.35 -1.45 0.57
C VAL A 45 16.76 -2.82 0.86
N LYS A 46 15.97 -2.94 1.94
CA LYS A 46 15.37 -4.20 2.39
C LYS A 46 13.84 -4.27 2.26
N ALA A 47 13.20 -3.12 2.09
CA ALA A 47 11.77 -3.04 1.84
C ALA A 47 11.42 -1.73 1.11
N LEU A 48 10.28 -1.74 0.44
CA LEU A 48 9.73 -0.58 -0.27
C LEU A 48 8.36 -0.25 0.28
N ILE A 49 8.11 1.04 0.55
CA ILE A 49 6.77 1.54 0.90
C ILE A 49 6.31 2.49 -0.20
N LEU A 50 5.11 2.28 -0.71
CA LEU A 50 4.44 3.18 -1.64
C LEU A 50 3.45 4.03 -0.85
N SER A 51 3.65 5.35 -0.82
CA SER A 51 2.78 6.26 -0.08
C SER A 51 1.43 6.49 -0.75
N GLY A 52 0.57 7.25 -0.11
CA GLY A 52 -0.63 7.79 -0.74
C GLY A 52 -0.34 8.93 -1.71
N SER A 53 -1.40 9.42 -2.35
CA SER A 53 -1.35 10.56 -3.28
C SER A 53 -2.68 11.30 -3.26
N PRO A 54 -2.70 12.62 -3.54
CA PRO A 54 -3.93 13.35 -3.82
C PRO A 54 -4.52 13.03 -5.21
N PHE A 55 -3.77 12.33 -6.07
CA PHE A 55 -4.18 11.96 -7.43
C PHE A 55 -4.91 10.63 -7.44
N SER A 56 -5.63 10.36 -8.56
CA SER A 56 -6.28 9.08 -8.83
C SER A 56 -5.42 8.22 -9.75
N VAL A 57 -5.42 6.91 -9.53
CA VAL A 57 -4.81 5.94 -10.47
C VAL A 57 -5.56 5.91 -11.81
N ARG A 58 -6.78 6.47 -11.86
CA ARG A 58 -7.63 6.58 -13.04
C ARG A 58 -7.34 7.84 -13.88
N ASP A 59 -6.51 8.74 -13.39
CA ASP A 59 -6.14 9.95 -14.12
C ASP A 59 -5.24 9.60 -15.32
N ALA A 60 -5.37 10.36 -16.41
CA ALA A 60 -4.55 10.16 -17.61
C ALA A 60 -3.05 10.34 -17.33
N ASN A 61 -2.71 11.16 -16.33
CA ASN A 61 -1.36 11.43 -15.87
C ASN A 61 -1.07 10.79 -14.51
N ALA A 62 -1.69 9.65 -14.22
CA ALA A 62 -1.46 8.91 -12.98
C ALA A 62 0.04 8.61 -12.77
N LEU A 63 0.47 8.66 -11.52
CA LEU A 63 1.86 8.46 -11.13
C LEU A 63 2.18 6.97 -11.13
N ARG A 64 2.94 6.50 -12.13
CA ARG A 64 3.18 5.06 -12.38
C ARG A 64 4.68 4.75 -12.45
N PRO A 65 5.36 4.51 -11.31
CA PRO A 65 6.73 4.03 -11.33
C PRO A 65 6.80 2.59 -11.85
N ASP A 66 7.91 2.22 -12.47
CA ASP A 66 8.12 0.83 -12.87
C ASP A 66 8.59 -0.02 -11.67
N LEU A 67 7.73 -0.93 -11.21
CA LEU A 67 8.03 -1.85 -10.12
C LEU A 67 8.59 -3.21 -10.59
N SER A 68 8.80 -3.44 -11.87
CA SER A 68 9.16 -4.75 -12.42
C SER A 68 10.42 -5.36 -11.80
N ALA A 69 11.42 -4.53 -11.51
CA ALA A 69 12.66 -4.96 -10.86
C ALA A 69 12.51 -5.23 -9.34
N TRP A 70 11.40 -4.80 -8.73
CA TRP A 70 11.19 -4.80 -7.28
C TRP A 70 10.24 -5.91 -6.82
N VAL A 71 9.23 -6.21 -7.63
CA VAL A 71 8.19 -7.20 -7.33
C VAL A 71 8.78 -8.59 -7.16
N GLY A 72 8.41 -9.27 -6.06
CA GLY A 72 8.91 -10.60 -5.72
C GLY A 72 10.36 -10.65 -5.20
N LYS A 73 11.06 -9.51 -5.16
CA LYS A 73 12.46 -9.46 -4.69
C LYS A 73 12.57 -9.02 -3.24
N ILE A 74 11.84 -7.99 -2.86
CA ILE A 74 11.80 -7.46 -1.49
C ILE A 74 10.35 -7.23 -1.05
N PRO A 75 10.09 -7.12 0.26
CA PRO A 75 8.75 -6.75 0.76
C PRO A 75 8.31 -5.38 0.24
N ILE A 76 7.05 -5.29 -0.18
CA ILE A 76 6.41 -4.04 -0.63
C ILE A 76 5.15 -3.79 0.19
N LEU A 77 5.02 -2.60 0.76
CA LEU A 77 3.82 -2.11 1.42
C LEU A 77 3.19 -0.99 0.58
N GLY A 78 1.98 -1.20 0.08
CA GLY A 78 1.18 -0.15 -0.58
C GLY A 78 0.21 0.48 0.40
N ILE A 79 0.17 1.82 0.46
CA ILE A 79 -0.73 2.58 1.33
C ILE A 79 -1.59 3.51 0.47
N CYS A 80 -2.90 3.46 0.61
CA CYS A 80 -3.87 4.27 -0.15
C CYS A 80 -3.60 4.20 -1.67
N TYR A 81 -3.12 5.30 -2.26
CA TYR A 81 -2.75 5.33 -3.67
C TYR A 81 -1.80 4.18 -4.05
N GLY A 82 -0.80 3.88 -3.21
CA GLY A 82 0.12 2.76 -3.44
C GLY A 82 -0.61 1.41 -3.53
N ALA A 83 -1.63 1.19 -2.70
CA ALA A 83 -2.46 0.00 -2.75
C ALA A 83 -3.33 -0.04 -4.02
N GLN A 84 -3.95 1.08 -4.38
CA GLN A 84 -4.75 1.21 -5.60
C GLN A 84 -3.89 1.03 -6.86
N TYR A 85 -2.69 1.59 -6.86
CA TYR A 85 -1.72 1.45 -7.95
C TYR A 85 -1.31 -0.01 -8.16
N ILE A 86 -1.02 -0.75 -7.09
CA ILE A 86 -0.72 -2.19 -7.17
C ILE A 86 -1.93 -2.94 -7.73
N ALA A 87 -3.13 -2.73 -7.19
CA ALA A 87 -4.34 -3.41 -7.69
C ALA A 87 -4.57 -3.16 -9.19
N ASP A 88 -4.50 -1.91 -9.64
CA ASP A 88 -4.69 -1.53 -11.03
C ASP A 88 -3.58 -2.09 -11.94
N THR A 89 -2.33 -2.06 -11.50
CA THR A 89 -1.17 -2.52 -12.28
C THR A 89 -1.19 -4.02 -12.53
N PHE A 90 -1.66 -4.81 -11.56
CA PHE A 90 -1.71 -6.27 -11.66
C PHE A 90 -3.05 -6.84 -12.16
N GLY A 91 -3.94 -5.99 -12.67
CA GLY A 91 -5.16 -6.40 -13.37
C GLY A 91 -6.41 -6.46 -12.49
N GLY A 92 -6.37 -5.87 -11.29
CA GLY A 92 -7.55 -5.61 -10.49
C GLY A 92 -8.38 -4.46 -11.05
N SER A 93 -9.50 -4.16 -10.40
CA SER A 93 -10.40 -3.09 -10.79
C SER A 93 -10.45 -2.00 -9.74
N VAL A 94 -10.16 -0.76 -10.15
CA VAL A 94 -10.24 0.45 -9.31
C VAL A 94 -11.19 1.43 -9.96
N ALA A 95 -12.15 1.95 -9.20
CA ALA A 95 -13.13 2.92 -9.67
C ALA A 95 -13.13 4.16 -8.76
N ARG A 96 -13.53 5.30 -9.31
CA ARG A 96 -13.86 6.47 -8.48
C ARG A 96 -15.06 6.15 -7.62
N SER A 97 -14.94 6.42 -6.33
CA SER A 97 -16.07 6.30 -5.42
C SER A 97 -17.00 7.51 -5.61
N ASP A 98 -18.29 7.25 -5.83
CA ASP A 98 -19.33 8.29 -5.84
C ASP A 98 -19.50 8.94 -4.46
N LYS A 99 -19.14 8.22 -3.42
CA LYS A 99 -19.07 8.69 -2.04
C LYS A 99 -17.61 8.79 -1.64
N ARG A 100 -17.07 10.01 -1.67
CA ARG A 100 -15.77 10.26 -1.06
C ARG A 100 -15.82 9.84 0.41
N GLU A 101 -15.12 8.77 0.74
CA GLU A 101 -15.12 8.24 2.09
C GLU A 101 -14.04 8.93 2.90
N TYR A 102 -14.48 9.95 3.63
CA TYR A 102 -13.68 10.63 4.62
C TYR A 102 -14.28 10.38 5.99
N GLY A 103 -13.50 9.83 6.90
CA GLY A 103 -13.92 9.69 8.28
C GLY A 103 -13.60 8.36 8.93
N LYS A 104 -14.31 8.11 10.01
CA LYS A 104 -14.14 6.91 10.83
C LYS A 104 -14.80 5.71 10.17
N ALA A 105 -14.07 4.60 10.14
CA ALA A 105 -14.61 3.29 9.76
C ALA A 105 -14.21 2.24 10.79
N ARG A 106 -14.93 1.12 10.81
CA ARG A 106 -14.62 -0.05 11.62
C ARG A 106 -14.02 -1.13 10.74
N LEU A 107 -12.81 -1.56 11.10
CA LEU A 107 -12.09 -2.59 10.35
C LEU A 107 -12.68 -3.96 10.67
N LYS A 108 -13.09 -4.67 9.64
CA LYS A 108 -13.49 -6.07 9.71
C LYS A 108 -12.36 -6.92 9.15
N VAL A 109 -11.58 -7.51 10.05
CA VAL A 109 -10.46 -8.38 9.70
C VAL A 109 -10.99 -9.76 9.33
N LEU A 110 -10.71 -10.20 8.10
CA LEU A 110 -11.17 -11.48 7.57
C LEU A 110 -10.14 -12.60 7.78
N LYS A 111 -8.86 -12.24 7.90
CA LYS A 111 -7.72 -13.13 8.10
C LYS A 111 -6.94 -12.73 9.36
N PRO A 112 -7.50 -12.94 10.57
CA PRO A 112 -6.87 -12.50 11.81
C PRO A 112 -5.55 -13.22 12.10
N GLU A 113 -5.33 -14.39 11.53
CA GLU A 113 -4.09 -15.16 11.63
C GLU A 113 -2.95 -14.58 10.77
N HIS A 114 -3.26 -13.68 9.84
CA HIS A 114 -2.23 -13.08 8.99
C HIS A 114 -1.32 -12.16 9.83
N PRO A 115 0.02 -12.26 9.71
CA PRO A 115 0.97 -11.51 10.54
C PRO A 115 0.77 -9.99 10.52
N PHE A 116 0.23 -9.44 9.43
CA PHE A 116 -0.09 -8.02 9.27
C PHE A 116 -1.09 -7.50 10.33
N PHE A 117 -1.96 -8.37 10.86
CA PHE A 117 -2.95 -8.02 11.87
C PHE A 117 -2.54 -8.40 13.29
N SER A 118 -1.28 -8.81 13.49
CA SER A 118 -0.79 -9.11 14.84
C SER A 118 -0.96 -7.90 15.77
N GLY A 119 -1.72 -8.07 16.84
CA GLY A 119 -2.02 -6.99 17.80
C GLY A 119 -3.13 -6.02 17.39
N ILE A 120 -3.78 -6.23 16.22
CA ILE A 120 -4.91 -5.41 15.77
C ILE A 120 -6.21 -6.13 16.09
N ALA A 121 -7.03 -5.52 16.95
CA ALA A 121 -8.30 -6.09 17.34
C ALA A 121 -9.36 -5.95 16.24
N GLN A 122 -10.25 -6.96 16.15
CA GLN A 122 -11.44 -6.90 15.32
C GLN A 122 -12.30 -5.68 15.69
N GLY A 123 -12.77 -4.95 14.70
CA GLY A 123 -13.56 -3.73 14.89
C GLY A 123 -12.72 -2.50 15.27
N SER A 124 -11.39 -2.56 15.17
CA SER A 124 -10.53 -1.40 15.36
C SER A 124 -10.97 -0.22 14.50
N GLN A 125 -10.98 0.96 15.10
CA GLN A 125 -11.30 2.18 14.36
C GLN A 125 -10.13 2.57 13.45
N VAL A 126 -10.43 2.81 12.18
CA VAL A 126 -9.51 3.34 11.18
C VAL A 126 -10.04 4.63 10.61
N TRP A 127 -9.18 5.42 10.00
CA TRP A 127 -9.55 6.65 9.30
C TRP A 127 -9.36 6.44 7.81
N MET A 128 -10.43 6.69 7.07
CA MET A 128 -10.44 6.57 5.62
C MET A 128 -10.36 7.95 4.99
N SER A 129 -9.54 8.06 3.94
CA SER A 129 -9.37 9.32 3.20
C SER A 129 -8.96 9.01 1.76
N HIS A 130 -9.92 8.57 0.93
CA HIS A 130 -9.67 8.25 -0.46
C HIS A 130 -10.85 8.57 -1.36
N GLY A 131 -10.55 8.90 -2.62
CA GLY A 131 -11.54 9.16 -3.67
C GLY A 131 -11.74 7.98 -4.63
N ASP A 132 -10.86 6.98 -4.60
CA ASP A 132 -10.92 5.77 -5.40
C ASP A 132 -11.16 4.55 -4.52
N THR A 133 -11.85 3.55 -5.04
CA THR A 133 -12.16 2.29 -4.34
C THR A 133 -11.69 1.11 -5.19
N ILE A 134 -11.01 0.16 -4.57
CA ILE A 134 -10.66 -1.12 -5.19
C ILE A 134 -11.93 -1.98 -5.15
N LEU A 135 -12.43 -2.37 -6.32
CA LEU A 135 -13.63 -3.19 -6.46
C LEU A 135 -13.28 -4.68 -6.57
N GLU A 136 -12.22 -5.00 -7.30
CA GLU A 136 -11.77 -6.37 -7.53
C GLU A 136 -10.26 -6.47 -7.35
N LEU A 137 -9.83 -7.49 -6.62
CA LEU A 137 -8.41 -7.79 -6.46
C LEU A 137 -7.85 -8.47 -7.72
N PRO A 138 -6.58 -8.23 -8.05
CA PRO A 138 -5.91 -8.98 -9.09
C PRO A 138 -5.75 -10.45 -8.72
N GLU A 139 -5.58 -11.30 -9.73
CA GLU A 139 -5.20 -12.70 -9.52
C GLU A 139 -3.90 -12.81 -8.72
N GLY A 140 -3.84 -13.77 -7.82
CA GLY A 140 -2.67 -13.97 -6.95
C GLY A 140 -2.66 -13.14 -5.67
N PHE A 141 -3.77 -12.46 -5.36
CA PHE A 141 -3.96 -11.72 -4.11
C PHE A 141 -5.16 -12.25 -3.32
N GLU A 142 -5.12 -12.11 -2.01
CA GLU A 142 -6.21 -12.44 -1.11
C GLU A 142 -6.66 -11.22 -0.30
N LEU A 143 -7.97 -11.17 -0.05
CA LEU A 143 -8.58 -10.14 0.79
C LEU A 143 -8.27 -10.42 2.26
N LEU A 144 -7.72 -9.44 2.96
CA LEU A 144 -7.38 -9.53 4.38
C LEU A 144 -8.39 -8.82 5.29
N ALA A 145 -8.92 -7.70 4.84
CA ALA A 145 -9.88 -6.90 5.61
C ALA A 145 -10.78 -6.04 4.73
N GLU A 146 -11.95 -5.75 5.24
CA GLU A 146 -12.95 -4.84 4.67
C GLU A 146 -13.47 -3.87 5.72
N THR A 147 -14.31 -2.92 5.32
CA THR A 147 -15.16 -2.12 6.21
C THR A 147 -16.60 -2.22 5.74
N ASP A 148 -17.55 -1.64 6.47
CA ASP A 148 -18.98 -1.67 6.07
C ASP A 148 -19.23 -0.99 4.71
N SER A 149 -18.35 -0.07 4.32
CA SER A 149 -18.50 0.74 3.11
C SER A 149 -17.48 0.41 2.03
N ILE A 150 -16.36 -0.25 2.38
CA ILE A 150 -15.25 -0.52 1.47
C ILE A 150 -15.01 -2.03 1.38
N PRO A 151 -15.15 -2.63 0.19
CA PRO A 151 -14.98 -4.07 0.02
C PRO A 151 -13.53 -4.53 0.18
N VAL A 152 -12.55 -3.66 -0.08
CA VAL A 152 -11.12 -3.96 0.02
C VAL A 152 -10.44 -2.90 0.88
N ALA A 153 -10.27 -3.18 2.17
CA ALA A 153 -9.54 -2.31 3.09
C ALA A 153 -8.07 -2.75 3.24
N ALA A 154 -7.79 -4.04 3.16
CA ALA A 154 -6.44 -4.59 3.12
C ALA A 154 -6.41 -5.90 2.34
N TYR A 155 -5.30 -6.13 1.64
CA TYR A 155 -5.07 -7.34 0.87
C TYR A 155 -3.57 -7.67 0.80
N ALA A 156 -3.23 -8.90 0.46
CA ALA A 156 -1.85 -9.35 0.32
C ALA A 156 -1.69 -10.33 -0.84
N SER A 157 -0.48 -10.42 -1.35
CA SER A 157 -0.12 -11.45 -2.33
C SER A 157 -0.16 -12.84 -1.70
N LEU A 158 -0.66 -13.82 -2.46
CA LEU A 158 -0.57 -15.23 -2.11
C LEU A 158 0.87 -15.73 -2.25
N PRO A 159 1.29 -16.70 -1.43
CA PRO A 159 2.61 -17.33 -1.57
C PRO A 159 2.81 -17.89 -2.99
N GLY A 160 3.98 -17.65 -3.57
CA GLY A 160 4.34 -18.13 -4.90
C GLY A 160 3.86 -17.28 -6.07
N HIS A 161 3.14 -16.18 -5.83
CA HIS A 161 2.78 -15.20 -6.86
C HIS A 161 3.72 -13.98 -6.85
N PHE A 162 3.39 -12.95 -6.10
CA PHE A 162 4.20 -11.72 -6.04
C PHE A 162 4.93 -11.55 -4.71
N ASP A 163 5.19 -12.62 -4.01
CA ASP A 163 5.72 -12.74 -2.65
C ASP A 163 5.96 -11.42 -1.89
N LYS A 164 5.43 -11.34 -0.67
CA LYS A 164 5.68 -10.26 0.29
C LYS A 164 5.07 -8.90 -0.09
N MET A 165 3.99 -8.83 -0.86
CA MET A 165 3.22 -7.61 -1.00
C MET A 165 2.07 -7.58 0.00
N ILE A 166 1.93 -6.45 0.69
CA ILE A 166 0.81 -6.14 1.58
C ILE A 166 0.30 -4.75 1.22
N CYS A 167 -1.00 -4.59 1.18
CA CYS A 167 -1.62 -3.34 0.79
C CYS A 167 -2.77 -2.99 1.73
N CYS A 168 -2.90 -1.70 2.06
CA CYS A 168 -4.01 -1.16 2.84
C CYS A 168 -4.46 0.19 2.25
N VAL A 169 -5.76 0.43 2.31
CA VAL A 169 -6.39 1.63 1.78
C VAL A 169 -6.71 2.61 2.88
#